data_f65b2b2f73cbf0d064bf54f3d0a9a2fe
#
_entry.id   f65b2b2f73cbf0d064bf54f3d0a9a2fe
#
_cell.length_a   1.000
_cell.length_b   1.000
_cell.length_c   1.000
_cell.angle_alpha   90.00
_cell.angle_beta   90.00
_cell.angle_gamma   90.00
#
_symmetry.space_group_name_H-M   'P 1'
#
loop_
_entity.id
_entity.type
_entity.pdbx_description
1 polymer ?
#
loop_
_entity_poly.entity_id
_entity_poly.type
_entity_poly.pdbx_seq_one_letter_code
_entity_poly.pdbx_strand_id
1 'polypeptide(L)'
;MKRIIISGGGTGGHIYPAITIYKEIMKQCPDAQVLYVGTEKGLEATLVPKEGIEFTTLPVQGLQRRLSLGMLVTLGKTVLSLVKAHCIISRFKPDVVIGTGGYVCGPILMAAALRKIPSLIQEQNVIAGITNKILSRFVDVVAMGYKDAGPSFAKAKRIVYTGNPVRPDVLVDMREDGRKHFGLDDDTFTVLIAGGSRGARTINNAMIEVHKHFKGQEGIKLIHITGNGEYKSVLSQLGITDGNGLGESSLILPYLHDMPKALAAADLAVFRAGAIGLAELAVRYSFRTGAVSVCGGGSSDI
;
A
#
# COMPACT_ATOMS: atom_id res chain seq x y z
N MET A 1 -21.00 -6.21 -20.52
CA MET A 1 -19.72 -5.57 -20.10
C MET A 1 -19.94 -5.03 -18.70
N LYS A 2 -19.13 -5.45 -17.69
CA LYS A 2 -19.28 -5.00 -16.29
C LYS A 2 -18.54 -3.68 -16.09
N ARG A 3 -19.14 -2.79 -15.29
CA ARG A 3 -18.60 -1.46 -14.99
C ARG A 3 -18.30 -1.37 -13.49
N ILE A 4 -17.05 -1.15 -13.14
CA ILE A 4 -16.57 -1.25 -11.77
C ILE A 4 -15.88 0.04 -11.38
N ILE A 5 -16.23 0.61 -10.23
CA ILE A 5 -15.45 1.69 -9.62
C ILE A 5 -14.58 1.10 -8.53
N ILE A 6 -13.30 1.45 -8.54
CA ILE A 6 -12.36 1.14 -7.45
C ILE A 6 -11.89 2.47 -6.84
N SER A 7 -11.75 2.51 -5.52
CA SER A 7 -11.24 3.68 -4.79
C SER A 7 -10.32 3.26 -3.66
N GLY A 8 -9.21 3.96 -3.54
CA GLY A 8 -8.23 3.77 -2.49
C GLY A 8 -7.17 4.86 -2.54
N GLY A 9 -6.67 5.34 -1.41
CA GLY A 9 -5.70 6.43 -1.50
C GLY A 9 -5.04 6.82 -0.19
N GLY A 10 -4.18 7.81 -0.30
CA GLY A 10 -3.42 8.38 0.80
C GLY A 10 -2.12 7.65 1.11
N THR A 11 -2.08 6.32 1.04
CA THR A 11 -0.87 5.51 1.27
C THR A 11 -0.81 4.30 0.35
N GLY A 12 0.41 3.76 0.14
CA GLY A 12 0.60 2.53 -0.62
C GLY A 12 -0.19 1.34 -0.06
N GLY A 13 -0.43 1.30 1.25
CA GLY A 13 -1.24 0.26 1.91
C GLY A 13 -2.70 0.19 1.44
N HIS A 14 -3.26 1.26 0.90
CA HIS A 14 -4.59 1.27 0.28
C HIS A 14 -4.53 1.17 -1.25
N ILE A 15 -3.49 1.76 -1.86
CA ILE A 15 -3.38 1.84 -3.33
C ILE A 15 -3.02 0.49 -3.93
N TYR A 16 -2.00 -0.21 -3.38
CA TYR A 16 -1.58 -1.51 -3.92
C TYR A 16 -2.66 -2.59 -3.83
N PRO A 17 -3.43 -2.73 -2.72
CA PRO A 17 -4.60 -3.61 -2.71
C PRO A 17 -5.61 -3.29 -3.81
N ALA A 18 -5.89 -2.01 -4.07
CA ALA A 18 -6.80 -1.59 -5.12
C ALA A 18 -6.29 -1.97 -6.52
N ILE A 19 -4.99 -1.75 -6.80
CA ILE A 19 -4.34 -2.16 -8.05
C ILE A 19 -4.33 -3.69 -8.19
N THR A 20 -4.06 -4.42 -7.11
CA THR A 20 -4.08 -5.89 -7.12
C THR A 20 -5.48 -6.43 -7.44
N ILE A 21 -6.51 -5.86 -6.82
CA ILE A 21 -7.91 -6.20 -7.10
C ILE A 21 -8.25 -5.87 -8.56
N TYR A 22 -7.82 -4.72 -9.08
CA TYR A 22 -7.98 -4.38 -10.49
C TYR A 22 -7.36 -5.42 -11.42
N LYS A 23 -6.08 -5.78 -11.19
CA LYS A 23 -5.37 -6.78 -12.02
C LYS A 23 -6.11 -8.13 -12.04
N GLU A 24 -6.62 -8.57 -10.89
CA GLU A 24 -7.39 -9.81 -10.82
C GLU A 24 -8.76 -9.71 -11.52
N ILE A 25 -9.44 -8.57 -11.42
CA ILE A 25 -10.69 -8.31 -12.15
C ILE A 25 -10.43 -8.39 -13.67
N MET A 26 -9.39 -7.73 -14.16
CA MET A 26 -9.07 -7.72 -15.59
C MET A 26 -8.65 -9.09 -16.11
N LYS A 27 -8.01 -9.90 -15.26
CA LYS A 27 -7.69 -11.30 -15.59
C LYS A 27 -8.94 -12.17 -15.72
N GLN A 28 -9.91 -12.01 -14.80
CA GLN A 28 -11.15 -12.80 -14.81
C GLN A 28 -12.23 -12.26 -15.77
N CYS A 29 -12.24 -10.96 -16.01
CA CYS A 29 -13.20 -10.26 -16.84
C CYS A 29 -12.49 -9.22 -17.72
N PRO A 30 -11.81 -9.65 -18.81
CA PRO A 30 -11.03 -8.74 -19.66
C PRO A 30 -11.85 -7.59 -20.29
N ASP A 31 -13.16 -7.80 -20.48
CA ASP A 31 -14.08 -6.80 -21.04
C ASP A 31 -14.64 -5.84 -19.98
N ALA A 32 -14.22 -5.94 -18.72
CA ALA A 32 -14.69 -5.03 -17.68
C ALA A 32 -14.17 -3.60 -17.90
N GLN A 33 -15.04 -2.61 -17.74
CA GLN A 33 -14.64 -1.20 -17.63
C GLN A 33 -14.38 -0.88 -16.17
N VAL A 34 -13.16 -0.45 -15.85
CA VAL A 34 -12.78 -0.08 -14.49
C VAL A 34 -12.39 1.39 -14.45
N LEU A 35 -13.03 2.15 -13.56
CA LEU A 35 -12.69 3.54 -13.26
C LEU A 35 -12.12 3.62 -11.84
N TYR A 36 -10.91 4.16 -11.71
CA TYR A 36 -10.33 4.43 -10.41
C TYR A 36 -10.66 5.85 -9.93
N VAL A 37 -11.16 5.96 -8.70
CA VAL A 37 -11.49 7.25 -8.09
C VAL A 37 -10.51 7.53 -6.95
N GLY A 38 -9.66 8.55 -7.13
CA GLY A 38 -8.63 8.96 -6.18
C GLY A 38 -8.68 10.43 -5.84
N THR A 39 -7.57 10.98 -5.34
CA THR A 39 -7.37 12.41 -5.12
C THR A 39 -6.37 12.98 -6.12
N GLU A 40 -6.43 14.29 -6.37
CA GLU A 40 -5.56 14.96 -7.33
C GLU A 40 -4.08 14.96 -6.91
N LYS A 41 -3.82 15.06 -5.60
CA LYS A 41 -2.47 15.22 -5.02
C LYS A 41 -1.98 14.01 -4.24
N GLY A 42 -2.72 12.91 -4.25
CA GLY A 42 -2.35 11.68 -3.56
C GLY A 42 -1.32 10.87 -4.37
N LEU A 43 -0.68 9.93 -3.70
CA LEU A 43 0.24 8.98 -4.34
C LEU A 43 -0.46 8.15 -5.44
N GLU A 44 -1.76 7.93 -5.30
CA GLU A 44 -2.61 7.27 -6.28
C GLU A 44 -2.66 8.00 -7.62
N ALA A 45 -2.59 9.34 -7.64
CA ALA A 45 -2.58 10.13 -8.87
C ALA A 45 -1.35 9.86 -9.76
N THR A 46 -0.27 9.34 -9.16
CA THR A 46 0.94 8.96 -9.90
C THR A 46 0.98 7.46 -10.20
N LEU A 47 0.61 6.62 -9.24
CA LEU A 47 0.75 5.17 -9.36
C LEU A 47 -0.32 4.54 -10.27
N VAL A 48 -1.57 4.97 -10.13
CA VAL A 48 -2.70 4.34 -10.82
C VAL A 48 -2.66 4.54 -12.34
N PRO A 49 -2.38 5.75 -12.86
CA PRO A 49 -2.23 5.94 -14.31
C PRO A 49 -1.07 5.16 -14.93
N LYS A 50 0.02 4.91 -14.17
CA LYS A 50 1.15 4.10 -14.64
C LYS A 50 0.76 2.63 -14.92
N GLU A 51 -0.28 2.14 -14.24
CA GLU A 51 -0.84 0.80 -14.45
C GLU A 51 -1.88 0.77 -15.60
N GLY A 52 -2.06 1.87 -16.34
CA GLY A 52 -3.00 1.98 -17.45
C GLY A 52 -4.48 2.04 -17.02
N ILE A 53 -4.77 2.34 -15.75
CA ILE A 53 -6.13 2.38 -15.22
C ILE A 53 -6.74 3.77 -15.46
N GLU A 54 -7.98 3.80 -15.99
CA GLU A 54 -8.73 5.05 -16.13
C GLU A 54 -8.92 5.71 -14.75
N PHE A 55 -8.53 6.99 -14.64
CA PHE A 55 -8.43 7.68 -13.35
C PHE A 55 -9.24 8.97 -13.32
N THR A 56 -9.99 9.18 -12.25
CA THR A 56 -10.67 10.45 -11.95
C THR A 56 -10.50 10.84 -10.49
N THR A 57 -10.74 12.11 -10.17
CA THR A 57 -10.42 12.66 -8.85
C THR A 57 -11.64 13.22 -8.13
N LEU A 58 -11.61 13.10 -6.79
CA LEU A 58 -12.50 13.80 -5.87
C LEU A 58 -11.72 14.87 -5.09
N PRO A 59 -12.31 16.07 -4.84
CA PRO A 59 -11.68 17.15 -4.09
C PRO A 59 -11.73 16.90 -2.57
N VAL A 60 -11.29 15.71 -2.13
CA VAL A 60 -11.31 15.30 -0.72
C VAL A 60 -9.99 15.64 -0.04
N GLN A 61 -10.06 16.06 1.21
CA GLN A 61 -8.91 16.19 2.10
C GLN A 61 -9.14 15.34 3.35
N GLY A 62 -8.05 14.78 3.91
CA GLY A 62 -8.12 14.10 5.20
C GLY A 62 -8.65 15.03 6.30
N LEU A 63 -9.52 14.51 7.16
CA LEU A 63 -10.05 15.26 8.31
C LEU A 63 -8.90 15.65 9.25
N GLN A 64 -8.75 16.95 9.48
CA GLN A 64 -7.84 17.45 10.52
C GLN A 64 -8.43 17.15 11.90
N ARG A 65 -7.63 16.59 12.79
CA ARG A 65 -8.05 16.20 14.15
C ARG A 65 -8.27 17.39 15.12
N ARG A 66 -8.04 18.62 14.67
CA ARG A 66 -8.20 19.84 15.52
C ARG A 66 -9.41 20.64 15.06
N LEU A 67 -10.23 21.05 16.02
CA LEU A 67 -11.32 22.02 15.82
C LEU A 67 -10.70 23.37 15.41
N SER A 68 -10.87 23.75 14.14
CA SER A 68 -10.36 25.00 13.57
C SER A 68 -11.29 25.49 12.47
N LEU A 69 -11.16 26.76 12.06
CA LEU A 69 -11.85 27.30 10.87
C LEU A 69 -11.62 26.44 9.62
N GLY A 70 -10.48 25.72 9.54
CA GLY A 70 -10.21 24.72 8.53
C GLY A 70 -11.19 23.54 8.53
N MET A 71 -11.87 23.26 9.64
CA MET A 71 -12.90 22.20 9.72
C MET A 71 -14.15 22.54 8.89
N LEU A 72 -14.58 23.83 8.86
CA LEU A 72 -15.68 24.28 7.99
C LEU A 72 -15.34 24.11 6.51
N VAL A 73 -14.11 24.43 6.12
CA VAL A 73 -13.61 24.23 4.76
C VAL A 73 -13.58 22.74 4.41
N THR A 74 -13.14 21.88 5.34
CA THR A 74 -13.10 20.42 5.15
C THR A 74 -14.51 19.86 5.04
N LEU A 75 -15.47 20.34 5.82
CA LEU A 75 -16.87 19.94 5.73
C LEU A 75 -17.48 20.34 4.37
N GLY A 76 -17.24 21.57 3.92
CA GLY A 76 -17.65 22.04 2.59
C GLY A 76 -17.06 21.18 1.46
N LYS A 77 -15.78 20.85 1.54
CA LYS A 77 -15.13 19.93 0.58
C LYS A 77 -15.71 18.52 0.63
N THR A 78 -16.11 18.04 1.79
CA THR A 78 -16.74 16.72 1.95
C THR A 78 -18.10 16.70 1.26
N VAL A 79 -18.94 17.73 1.43
CA VAL A 79 -20.22 17.86 0.74
C VAL A 79 -20.02 17.95 -0.78
N LEU A 80 -19.09 18.80 -1.24
CA LEU A 80 -18.77 18.91 -2.66
C LEU A 80 -18.29 17.57 -3.23
N SER A 81 -17.49 16.82 -2.46
CA SER A 81 -17.02 15.50 -2.87
C SER A 81 -18.15 14.47 -2.97
N LEU A 82 -19.15 14.52 -2.10
CA LEU A 82 -20.36 13.69 -2.20
C LEU A 82 -21.16 14.01 -3.46
N VAL A 83 -21.36 15.29 -3.78
CA VAL A 83 -22.05 15.72 -5.01
C VAL A 83 -21.26 15.23 -6.24
N LYS A 84 -19.94 15.46 -6.27
CA LYS A 84 -19.09 15.00 -7.38
C LYS A 84 -19.08 13.48 -7.51
N ALA A 85 -19.02 12.74 -6.39
CA ALA A 85 -19.14 11.29 -6.38
C ALA A 85 -20.47 10.82 -6.97
N HIS A 86 -21.56 11.49 -6.63
CA HIS A 86 -22.90 11.22 -7.21
C HIS A 86 -22.91 11.44 -8.73
N CYS A 87 -22.29 12.52 -9.22
CA CYS A 87 -22.14 12.79 -10.65
C CYS A 87 -21.29 11.71 -11.36
N ILE A 88 -20.17 11.29 -10.76
CA ILE A 88 -19.31 10.22 -11.30
C ILE A 88 -20.13 8.92 -11.42
N ILE A 89 -20.84 8.52 -10.37
CA ILE A 89 -21.67 7.32 -10.38
C ILE A 89 -22.78 7.42 -11.42
N SER A 90 -23.46 8.57 -11.54
CA SER A 90 -24.54 8.78 -12.53
C SER A 90 -24.03 8.67 -13.96
N ARG A 91 -22.82 9.19 -14.24
CA ARG A 91 -22.22 9.17 -15.56
C ARG A 91 -21.64 7.80 -15.90
N PHE A 92 -20.88 7.23 -14.98
CA PHE A 92 -20.22 5.93 -15.20
C PHE A 92 -21.17 4.75 -15.07
N LYS A 93 -22.24 4.83 -14.25
CA LYS A 93 -23.24 3.78 -13.99
C LYS A 93 -22.59 2.45 -13.60
N PRO A 94 -21.85 2.38 -12.48
CA PRO A 94 -21.16 1.17 -12.08
C PRO A 94 -22.14 0.09 -11.63
N ASP A 95 -21.81 -1.17 -11.89
CA ASP A 95 -22.47 -2.36 -11.36
C ASP A 95 -22.04 -2.65 -9.92
N VAL A 96 -20.81 -2.25 -9.56
CA VAL A 96 -20.25 -2.42 -8.22
C VAL A 96 -19.20 -1.34 -7.91
N VAL A 97 -19.10 -0.96 -6.63
CA VAL A 97 -18.10 -0.01 -6.13
C VAL A 97 -17.26 -0.68 -5.04
N ILE A 98 -15.94 -0.67 -5.22
CA ILE A 98 -14.97 -1.30 -4.31
C ILE A 98 -14.10 -0.22 -3.68
N GLY A 99 -13.97 -0.24 -2.35
CA GLY A 99 -13.07 0.63 -1.61
C GLY A 99 -12.01 -0.15 -0.85
N THR A 100 -10.77 0.30 -0.89
CA THR A 100 -9.67 -0.31 -0.15
C THR A 100 -9.20 0.55 1.02
N GLY A 101 -9.86 1.69 1.26
CA GLY A 101 -9.55 2.57 2.39
C GLY A 101 -8.94 3.91 1.99
N GLY A 102 -8.63 4.68 3.02
CA GLY A 102 -8.29 6.09 2.87
C GLY A 102 -9.55 6.98 2.81
N TYR A 103 -9.34 8.27 3.04
CA TYR A 103 -10.44 9.24 3.11
C TYR A 103 -11.18 9.41 1.77
N VAL A 104 -10.54 9.11 0.64
CA VAL A 104 -11.14 9.22 -0.70
C VAL A 104 -12.26 8.21 -0.93
N CYS A 105 -12.22 7.05 -0.28
CA CYS A 105 -13.27 6.03 -0.37
C CYS A 105 -14.61 6.50 0.23
N GLY A 106 -14.56 7.42 1.20
CA GLY A 106 -15.75 7.88 1.92
C GLY A 106 -16.87 8.34 1.00
N PRO A 107 -16.69 9.41 0.21
CA PRO A 107 -17.74 9.96 -0.63
C PRO A 107 -18.23 8.99 -1.70
N ILE A 108 -17.35 8.23 -2.36
CA ILE A 108 -17.77 7.38 -3.48
C ILE A 108 -18.56 6.16 -3.00
N LEU A 109 -18.14 5.51 -1.90
CA LEU A 109 -18.86 4.39 -1.32
C LEU A 109 -20.18 4.83 -0.66
N MET A 110 -20.18 6.00 -0.01
CA MET A 110 -21.43 6.56 0.54
C MET A 110 -22.45 6.86 -0.57
N ALA A 111 -22.00 7.47 -1.68
CA ALA A 111 -22.87 7.74 -2.83
C ALA A 111 -23.39 6.44 -3.47
N ALA A 112 -22.56 5.39 -3.55
CA ALA A 112 -22.98 4.07 -4.02
C ALA A 112 -24.04 3.44 -3.10
N ALA A 113 -23.81 3.45 -1.79
CA ALA A 113 -24.72 2.90 -0.79
C ALA A 113 -26.10 3.61 -0.81
N LEU A 114 -26.11 4.94 -0.90
CA LEU A 114 -27.34 5.74 -1.00
C LEU A 114 -28.14 5.40 -2.27
N ARG A 115 -27.48 4.99 -3.34
CA ARG A 115 -28.11 4.58 -4.61
C ARG A 115 -28.36 3.08 -4.70
N LYS A 116 -28.13 2.34 -3.62
CA LYS A 116 -28.29 0.87 -3.56
C LYS A 116 -27.46 0.13 -4.62
N ILE A 117 -26.30 0.70 -5.01
CA ILE A 117 -25.34 0.04 -5.89
C ILE A 117 -24.52 -0.92 -5.03
N PRO A 118 -24.34 -2.18 -5.45
CA PRO A 118 -23.51 -3.15 -4.74
C PRO A 118 -22.16 -2.58 -4.37
N SER A 119 -21.77 -2.70 -3.13
CA SER A 119 -20.58 -2.05 -2.61
C SER A 119 -19.80 -2.93 -1.64
N LEU A 120 -18.47 -2.85 -1.72
CA LEU A 120 -17.53 -3.64 -0.93
C LEU A 120 -16.42 -2.76 -0.38
N ILE A 121 -16.04 -3.01 0.87
CA ILE A 121 -14.79 -2.50 1.47
C ILE A 121 -13.84 -3.66 1.69
N GLN A 122 -12.58 -3.49 1.31
CA GLN A 122 -11.48 -4.34 1.73
C GLN A 122 -10.67 -3.61 2.82
N GLU A 123 -10.56 -4.24 4.00
CA GLU A 123 -9.75 -3.74 5.13
C GLU A 123 -8.50 -4.59 5.28
N GLN A 124 -7.34 -3.95 5.24
CA GLN A 124 -6.05 -4.61 5.25
C GLN A 124 -5.52 -4.85 6.67
N ASN A 125 -5.90 -4.02 7.62
CA ASN A 125 -5.30 -3.96 8.95
C ASN A 125 -6.14 -4.71 10.00
N VAL A 126 -5.48 -5.17 11.06
CA VAL A 126 -6.15 -5.69 12.26
C VAL A 126 -6.95 -4.58 12.94
N ILE A 127 -6.37 -3.37 13.03
CA ILE A 127 -7.08 -2.19 13.52
C ILE A 127 -7.64 -1.45 12.32
N ALA A 128 -8.96 -1.57 12.14
CA ALA A 128 -9.63 -0.99 11.00
C ALA A 128 -9.56 0.54 10.98
N GLY A 129 -9.36 1.11 9.78
CA GLY A 129 -9.39 2.55 9.55
C GLY A 129 -10.76 3.17 9.87
N ILE A 130 -10.77 4.41 10.37
CA ILE A 130 -12.02 5.11 10.76
C ILE A 130 -13.00 5.19 9.59
N THR A 131 -12.53 5.50 8.39
CA THR A 131 -13.37 5.56 7.18
C THR A 131 -14.06 4.22 6.94
N ASN A 132 -13.31 3.11 6.98
CA ASN A 132 -13.85 1.76 6.77
C ASN A 132 -14.83 1.37 7.88
N LYS A 133 -14.55 1.72 9.15
CA LYS A 133 -15.49 1.50 10.26
C LYS A 133 -16.82 2.21 10.06
N ILE A 134 -16.80 3.46 9.59
CA ILE A 134 -18.04 4.22 9.33
C ILE A 134 -18.79 3.61 8.15
N LEU A 135 -18.12 3.38 7.03
CA LEU A 135 -18.69 2.88 5.80
C LEU A 135 -19.23 1.45 5.91
N SER A 136 -18.66 0.63 6.79
CA SER A 136 -19.09 -0.77 6.98
C SER A 136 -20.57 -0.94 7.32
N ARG A 137 -21.19 0.11 7.87
CA ARG A 137 -22.63 0.12 8.19
C ARG A 137 -23.54 0.31 6.97
N PHE A 138 -22.98 0.80 5.88
CA PHE A 138 -23.71 1.21 4.68
C PHE A 138 -23.45 0.29 3.49
N VAL A 139 -22.21 -0.22 3.36
CA VAL A 139 -21.84 -1.12 2.27
C VAL A 139 -22.42 -2.52 2.45
N ASP A 140 -22.43 -3.31 1.39
CA ASP A 140 -23.00 -4.65 1.42
C ASP A 140 -22.05 -5.69 1.98
N VAL A 141 -20.72 -5.54 1.70
CA VAL A 141 -19.69 -6.51 2.12
C VAL A 141 -18.49 -5.79 2.68
N VAL A 142 -17.94 -6.34 3.77
CA VAL A 142 -16.62 -6.02 4.29
C VAL A 142 -15.73 -7.25 4.14
N ALA A 143 -14.73 -7.15 3.26
CA ALA A 143 -13.67 -8.15 3.10
C ALA A 143 -12.50 -7.82 4.02
N MET A 144 -12.09 -8.74 4.89
CA MET A 144 -11.04 -8.51 5.88
C MET A 144 -9.77 -9.27 5.56
N GLY A 145 -8.62 -8.59 5.71
CA GLY A 145 -7.29 -9.18 5.63
C GLY A 145 -6.94 -10.03 6.84
N TYR A 146 -7.49 -9.70 8.01
CA TYR A 146 -7.27 -10.40 9.28
C TYR A 146 -8.59 -10.64 10.00
N LYS A 147 -8.76 -11.85 10.58
CA LYS A 147 -9.98 -12.21 11.34
C LYS A 147 -10.19 -11.31 12.55
N ASP A 148 -9.10 -10.88 13.18
CA ASP A 148 -9.12 -10.03 14.37
C ASP A 148 -9.67 -8.62 14.13
N ALA A 149 -9.81 -8.19 12.86
CA ALA A 149 -10.51 -6.96 12.51
C ALA A 149 -12.04 -7.04 12.69
N GLY A 150 -12.60 -8.26 12.78
CA GLY A 150 -14.03 -8.53 12.85
C GLY A 150 -14.81 -7.70 13.86
N PRO A 151 -14.37 -7.55 15.12
CA PRO A 151 -15.06 -6.74 16.13
C PRO A 151 -15.27 -5.28 15.71
N SER A 152 -14.38 -4.73 14.87
CA SER A 152 -14.52 -3.37 14.33
C SER A 152 -15.71 -3.21 13.37
N PHE A 153 -16.25 -4.30 12.86
CA PHE A 153 -17.29 -4.36 11.84
C PHE A 153 -18.59 -5.03 12.31
N ALA A 154 -18.81 -5.12 13.61
CA ALA A 154 -20.00 -5.79 14.20
C ALA A 154 -21.37 -5.31 13.66
N LYS A 155 -21.40 -4.10 13.04
CA LYS A 155 -22.61 -3.53 12.43
C LYS A 155 -22.65 -3.65 10.89
N ALA A 156 -21.72 -4.38 10.29
CA ALA A 156 -21.70 -4.61 8.84
C ALA A 156 -22.78 -5.64 8.45
N LYS A 157 -23.36 -5.47 7.24
CA LYS A 157 -24.36 -6.41 6.71
C LYS A 157 -23.78 -7.80 6.48
N ARG A 158 -22.56 -7.86 5.96
CA ARG A 158 -21.84 -9.11 5.69
C ARG A 158 -20.33 -8.89 5.86
N ILE A 159 -19.69 -9.80 6.55
CA ILE A 159 -18.23 -9.82 6.76
C ILE A 159 -17.69 -11.10 6.11
N VAL A 160 -16.58 -10.98 5.37
CA VAL A 160 -15.89 -12.11 4.75
C VAL A 160 -14.41 -12.00 5.05
N TYR A 161 -13.81 -13.07 5.53
CA TYR A 161 -12.37 -13.18 5.64
C TYR A 161 -11.78 -13.64 4.30
N THR A 162 -11.00 -12.78 3.67
CA THR A 162 -10.40 -13.01 2.34
C THR A 162 -8.87 -13.10 2.37
N GLY A 163 -8.25 -12.73 3.49
CA GLY A 163 -6.84 -12.37 3.47
C GLY A 163 -6.60 -11.02 2.79
N ASN A 164 -5.35 -10.60 2.75
CA ASN A 164 -4.95 -9.39 2.05
C ASN A 164 -4.66 -9.66 0.57
N PRO A 165 -5.01 -8.74 -0.35
CA PRO A 165 -4.59 -8.82 -1.74
C PRO A 165 -3.07 -8.68 -1.84
N VAL A 166 -2.41 -9.75 -2.26
CA VAL A 166 -0.96 -9.79 -2.52
C VAL A 166 -0.72 -9.61 -4.01
N ARG A 167 0.28 -8.80 -4.36
CA ARG A 167 0.63 -8.56 -5.77
C ARG A 167 1.00 -9.87 -6.45
N PRO A 168 0.46 -10.19 -7.64
CA PRO A 168 0.76 -11.44 -8.34
C PRO A 168 2.27 -11.63 -8.57
N ASP A 169 2.99 -10.56 -8.86
CA ASP A 169 4.43 -10.59 -9.13
C ASP A 169 5.25 -11.10 -7.91
N VAL A 170 4.75 -10.89 -6.69
CA VAL A 170 5.38 -11.46 -5.46
C VAL A 170 5.32 -12.99 -5.46
N LEU A 171 4.30 -13.57 -6.10
CA LEU A 171 4.10 -15.02 -6.17
C LEU A 171 4.93 -15.69 -7.26
N VAL A 172 5.12 -14.99 -8.38
CA VAL A 172 5.69 -15.59 -9.61
C VAL A 172 7.18 -15.25 -9.81
N ASP A 173 7.66 -14.15 -9.27
CA ASP A 173 9.08 -13.78 -9.43
C ASP A 173 10.00 -14.83 -8.81
N MET A 174 10.90 -15.36 -9.63
CA MET A 174 11.87 -16.36 -9.20
C MET A 174 13.05 -15.69 -8.48
N ARG A 175 13.71 -16.45 -7.57
CA ARG A 175 14.92 -15.97 -6.88
C ARG A 175 16.02 -15.54 -7.85
N GLU A 176 16.24 -16.35 -8.85
CA GLU A 176 17.27 -16.14 -9.88
C GLU A 176 17.05 -14.83 -10.63
N ASP A 177 15.80 -14.53 -11.02
CA ASP A 177 15.45 -13.28 -11.70
C ASP A 177 15.64 -12.07 -10.80
N GLY A 178 15.27 -12.19 -9.53
CA GLY A 178 15.49 -11.14 -8.52
C GLY A 178 16.98 -10.88 -8.31
N ARG A 179 17.79 -11.93 -8.14
CA ARG A 179 19.24 -11.81 -7.94
C ARG A 179 19.93 -11.22 -9.16
N LYS A 180 19.60 -11.70 -10.36
CA LYS A 180 20.08 -11.14 -11.63
C LYS A 180 19.75 -9.66 -11.77
N HIS A 181 18.52 -9.25 -11.38
CA HIS A 181 18.09 -7.84 -11.44
C HIS A 181 18.97 -6.90 -10.58
N PHE A 182 19.45 -7.39 -9.42
CA PHE A 182 20.31 -6.64 -8.51
C PHE A 182 21.80 -6.93 -8.67
N GLY A 183 22.20 -7.73 -9.69
CA GLY A 183 23.59 -8.10 -9.92
C GLY A 183 24.21 -8.89 -8.76
N LEU A 184 23.45 -9.82 -8.16
CA LEU A 184 23.87 -10.61 -7.00
C LEU A 184 24.34 -11.99 -7.43
N ASP A 185 25.47 -12.41 -6.91
CA ASP A 185 25.98 -13.79 -7.04
C ASP A 185 25.17 -14.75 -6.15
N ASP A 186 25.14 -16.03 -6.49
CA ASP A 186 24.33 -17.03 -5.80
C ASP A 186 24.65 -17.18 -4.31
N ASP A 187 25.89 -16.94 -3.91
CA ASP A 187 26.37 -17.03 -2.53
C ASP A 187 26.23 -15.74 -1.71
N THR A 188 25.83 -14.61 -2.34
CA THR A 188 25.68 -13.34 -1.64
C THR A 188 24.46 -13.37 -0.71
N PHE A 189 24.66 -13.24 0.59
CA PHE A 189 23.58 -13.11 1.57
C PHE A 189 22.90 -11.74 1.46
N THR A 190 21.63 -11.71 1.08
CA THR A 190 20.94 -10.47 0.75
C THR A 190 19.91 -10.12 1.81
N VAL A 191 20.05 -8.94 2.41
CA VAL A 191 19.12 -8.38 3.39
C VAL A 191 18.30 -7.26 2.73
N LEU A 192 16.99 -7.41 2.72
CA LEU A 192 16.06 -6.38 2.25
C LEU A 192 15.50 -5.59 3.43
N ILE A 193 15.71 -4.29 3.44
CA ILE A 193 15.26 -3.39 4.49
C ILE A 193 14.25 -2.40 3.93
N ALA A 194 13.02 -2.35 4.47
CA ALA A 194 12.00 -1.42 4.02
C ALA A 194 11.03 -0.98 5.12
N GLY A 195 10.93 0.32 5.33
CA GLY A 195 10.00 0.94 6.29
C GLY A 195 8.59 1.21 5.75
N GLY A 196 8.26 0.73 4.53
CA GLY A 196 7.02 1.06 3.81
C GLY A 196 7.19 2.29 2.90
N SER A 197 6.11 2.69 2.20
CA SER A 197 6.15 3.74 1.15
C SER A 197 6.63 5.12 1.62
N ARG A 198 6.50 5.42 2.91
CA ARG A 198 7.00 6.68 3.52
C ARG A 198 8.34 6.52 4.23
N GLY A 199 8.84 5.29 4.32
CA GLY A 199 9.98 4.94 5.16
C GLY A 199 9.61 4.77 6.64
N ALA A 200 10.61 4.42 7.46
CA ALA A 200 10.47 4.31 8.91
C ALA A 200 11.77 4.81 9.56
N ARG A 201 11.70 5.97 10.20
CA ARG A 201 12.88 6.64 10.79
C ARG A 201 13.61 5.74 11.78
N THR A 202 12.88 5.01 12.62
CA THR A 202 13.49 4.07 13.59
C THR A 202 14.30 2.98 12.90
N ILE A 203 13.78 2.38 11.83
CA ILE A 203 14.51 1.37 11.05
C ILE A 203 15.70 2.03 10.36
N ASN A 204 15.49 3.17 9.69
CA ASN A 204 16.55 3.87 8.98
C ASN A 204 17.73 4.21 9.91
N ASN A 205 17.45 4.74 11.12
CA ASN A 205 18.49 5.08 12.09
C ASN A 205 19.24 3.83 12.60
N ALA A 206 18.52 2.74 12.89
CA ALA A 206 19.17 1.49 13.31
C ALA A 206 20.07 0.92 12.22
N MET A 207 19.69 1.09 10.96
CA MET A 207 20.48 0.56 9.83
C MET A 207 21.77 1.36 9.54
N ILE A 208 21.93 2.58 10.06
CA ILE A 208 23.17 3.37 9.87
C ILE A 208 24.40 2.60 10.36
N GLU A 209 24.35 2.09 11.58
CA GLU A 209 25.48 1.33 12.14
C GLU A 209 25.68 -0.01 11.43
N VAL A 210 24.60 -0.65 10.99
CA VAL A 210 24.67 -1.90 10.21
C VAL A 210 25.39 -1.66 8.87
N HIS A 211 25.04 -0.58 8.15
CA HIS A 211 25.71 -0.20 6.91
C HIS A 211 27.21 0.07 7.12
N LYS A 212 27.57 0.78 8.21
CA LYS A 212 28.98 1.04 8.54
C LYS A 212 29.74 -0.25 8.85
N HIS A 213 29.10 -1.17 9.59
CA HIS A 213 29.70 -2.45 9.97
C HIS A 213 30.01 -3.34 8.75
N PHE A 214 29.09 -3.41 7.78
CA PHE A 214 29.24 -4.24 6.59
C PHE A 214 29.89 -3.52 5.40
N LYS A 215 30.37 -2.28 5.57
CA LYS A 215 31.03 -1.53 4.50
C LYS A 215 32.24 -2.28 3.97
N GLY A 216 32.26 -2.57 2.66
CA GLY A 216 33.35 -3.26 1.98
C GLY A 216 33.49 -4.74 2.29
N GLN A 217 32.53 -5.35 2.99
CA GLN A 217 32.51 -6.80 3.19
C GLN A 217 31.92 -7.50 1.95
N GLU A 218 32.56 -8.56 1.52
CA GLU A 218 32.11 -9.43 0.44
C GLU A 218 31.08 -10.45 0.97
N GLY A 219 30.28 -11.01 0.07
CA GLY A 219 29.30 -12.06 0.40
C GLY A 219 28.04 -11.56 1.10
N ILE A 220 27.89 -10.24 1.33
CA ILE A 220 26.65 -9.65 1.88
C ILE A 220 26.18 -8.46 1.05
N LYS A 221 24.86 -8.32 0.87
CA LYS A 221 24.21 -7.17 0.23
C LYS A 221 23.05 -6.65 1.07
N LEU A 222 23.11 -5.36 1.42
CA LEU A 222 22.03 -4.66 2.09
C LEU A 222 21.27 -3.82 1.05
N ILE A 223 20.03 -4.16 0.76
CA ILE A 223 19.12 -3.37 -0.08
C ILE A 223 18.19 -2.59 0.85
N HIS A 224 18.42 -1.28 1.00
CA HIS A 224 17.73 -0.46 1.97
C HIS A 224 16.84 0.59 1.30
N ILE A 225 15.52 0.49 1.49
CA ILE A 225 14.52 1.42 0.99
C ILE A 225 14.10 2.36 2.13
N THR A 226 14.65 3.58 2.11
CA THR A 226 14.54 4.55 3.21
C THR A 226 13.24 5.33 3.24
N GLY A 227 12.52 5.40 2.10
CA GLY A 227 11.44 6.37 1.86
C GLY A 227 11.99 7.72 1.36
N ASN A 228 11.22 8.37 0.45
CA ASN A 228 11.65 9.62 -0.20
C ASN A 228 12.01 10.73 0.80
N GLY A 229 11.26 10.83 1.91
CA GLY A 229 11.46 11.89 2.91
C GLY A 229 12.73 11.75 3.75
N GLU A 230 13.19 10.52 3.97
CA GLU A 230 14.33 10.22 4.85
C GLU A 230 15.64 9.94 4.07
N TYR A 231 15.58 9.76 2.75
CA TYR A 231 16.72 9.35 1.92
C TYR A 231 17.94 10.24 2.10
N LYS A 232 17.78 11.55 1.95
CA LYS A 232 18.88 12.52 2.11
C LYS A 232 19.47 12.51 3.51
N SER A 233 18.66 12.33 4.54
CA SER A 233 19.08 12.24 5.93
C SER A 233 19.95 11.00 6.16
N VAL A 234 19.55 9.84 5.60
CA VAL A 234 20.31 8.60 5.69
C VAL A 234 21.66 8.73 4.99
N LEU A 235 21.69 9.26 3.77
CA LEU A 235 22.97 9.49 3.06
C LEU A 235 23.92 10.39 3.84
N SER A 236 23.40 11.49 4.38
CA SER A 236 24.18 12.44 5.21
C SER A 236 24.77 11.77 6.45
N GLN A 237 24.01 10.94 7.17
CA GLN A 237 24.48 10.22 8.36
C GLN A 237 25.53 9.14 8.03
N LEU A 238 25.50 8.62 6.81
CA LEU A 238 26.49 7.66 6.31
C LEU A 238 27.72 8.35 5.68
N GLY A 239 27.70 9.68 5.50
CA GLY A 239 28.78 10.44 4.87
C GLY A 239 28.94 10.14 3.38
N ILE A 240 27.86 9.83 2.66
CA ILE A 240 27.83 9.51 1.23
C ILE A 240 26.91 10.45 0.47
N THR A 241 27.12 10.58 -0.83
CA THR A 241 26.36 11.47 -1.71
C THR A 241 25.25 10.77 -2.51
N ASP A 242 25.38 9.45 -2.68
CA ASP A 242 24.43 8.61 -3.41
C ASP A 242 24.28 7.23 -2.74
N GLY A 243 23.29 6.46 -3.19
CA GLY A 243 22.94 5.18 -2.59
C GLY A 243 23.93 4.04 -2.80
N ASN A 244 24.95 4.22 -3.65
CA ASN A 244 26.03 3.26 -3.90
C ASN A 244 27.34 3.65 -3.22
N GLY A 245 27.38 4.78 -2.51
CA GLY A 245 28.59 5.34 -1.92
C GLY A 245 29.29 4.49 -0.85
N LEU A 246 28.69 3.37 -0.43
CA LEU A 246 29.30 2.39 0.49
C LEU A 246 29.90 1.17 -0.22
N GLY A 247 29.92 1.15 -1.56
CA GLY A 247 30.43 0.04 -2.35
C GLY A 247 29.41 -1.08 -2.55
N GLU A 248 29.90 -2.26 -2.94
CA GLU A 248 29.03 -3.37 -3.37
C GLU A 248 28.16 -3.96 -2.26
N SER A 249 28.58 -3.86 -1.01
CA SER A 249 27.81 -4.39 0.13
C SER A 249 26.50 -3.65 0.42
N SER A 250 26.27 -2.46 -0.16
CA SER A 250 25.08 -1.65 0.15
C SER A 250 24.46 -0.99 -1.09
N LEU A 251 23.15 -1.05 -1.18
CA LEU A 251 22.32 -0.31 -2.14
C LEU A 251 21.23 0.42 -1.36
N ILE A 252 21.29 1.76 -1.32
CA ILE A 252 20.36 2.58 -0.57
C ILE A 252 19.47 3.34 -1.57
N LEU A 253 18.16 3.18 -1.47
CA LEU A 253 17.20 3.73 -2.40
C LEU A 253 16.12 4.54 -1.68
N PRO A 254 15.65 5.67 -2.24
CA PRO A 254 14.52 6.40 -1.70
C PRO A 254 13.20 5.65 -1.86
N TYR A 255 13.08 4.92 -2.95
CA TYR A 255 11.90 4.12 -3.33
C TYR A 255 12.29 3.00 -4.29
N LEU A 256 11.59 1.88 -4.22
CA LEU A 256 11.79 0.75 -5.13
C LEU A 256 10.47 0.35 -5.77
N HIS A 257 10.40 0.43 -7.11
CA HIS A 257 9.24 -0.01 -7.88
C HIS A 257 9.17 -1.55 -7.98
N ASP A 258 10.32 -2.17 -8.19
CA ASP A 258 10.46 -3.62 -8.38
C ASP A 258 10.61 -4.37 -7.04
N MET A 259 9.78 -4.00 -6.04
CA MET A 259 9.76 -4.66 -4.73
C MET A 259 9.59 -6.19 -4.82
N PRO A 260 8.76 -6.76 -5.73
CA PRO A 260 8.66 -8.21 -5.89
C PRO A 260 10.01 -8.86 -6.19
N LYS A 261 10.84 -8.27 -7.04
CA LYS A 261 12.19 -8.78 -7.35
C LYS A 261 13.12 -8.71 -6.14
N ALA A 262 13.05 -7.62 -5.35
CA ALA A 262 13.83 -7.51 -4.13
C ALA A 262 13.41 -8.55 -3.08
N LEU A 263 12.11 -8.78 -2.92
CA LEU A 263 11.57 -9.85 -2.08
C LEU A 263 12.01 -11.24 -2.59
N ALA A 264 12.09 -11.42 -3.91
CA ALA A 264 12.55 -12.66 -4.52
C ALA A 264 14.06 -12.91 -4.28
N ALA A 265 14.88 -11.87 -4.34
CA ALA A 265 16.34 -11.93 -4.15
C ALA A 265 16.75 -12.12 -2.69
N ALA A 266 15.98 -11.58 -1.74
CA ALA A 266 16.39 -11.49 -0.34
C ALA A 266 16.38 -12.83 0.40
N ASP A 267 17.34 -12.99 1.33
CA ASP A 267 17.43 -14.10 2.29
C ASP A 267 16.84 -13.70 3.64
N LEU A 268 16.96 -12.42 4.00
CA LEU A 268 16.41 -11.83 5.22
C LEU A 268 15.66 -10.55 4.88
N ALA A 269 14.54 -10.32 5.56
CA ALA A 269 13.76 -9.10 5.40
C ALA A 269 13.57 -8.39 6.74
N VAL A 270 13.87 -7.08 6.77
CA VAL A 270 13.63 -6.17 7.90
C VAL A 270 12.58 -5.16 7.48
N PHE A 271 11.37 -5.32 8.04
CA PHE A 271 10.21 -4.53 7.63
C PHE A 271 9.49 -3.91 8.81
N ARG A 272 8.82 -2.79 8.58
CA ARG A 272 7.77 -2.33 9.48
C ARG A 272 6.56 -3.26 9.37
N ALA A 273 5.87 -3.54 10.49
CA ALA A 273 4.68 -4.40 10.55
C ALA A 273 3.46 -3.80 9.83
N GLY A 274 3.60 -3.45 8.54
CA GLY A 274 2.52 -3.00 7.68
C GLY A 274 1.76 -4.20 7.11
N ALA A 275 0.43 -4.13 7.11
CA ALA A 275 -0.45 -5.26 6.78
C ALA A 275 -0.16 -5.91 5.42
N ILE A 276 0.09 -5.11 4.37
CA ILE A 276 0.38 -5.62 3.02
C ILE A 276 1.80 -6.18 2.95
N GLY A 277 2.80 -5.48 3.51
CA GLY A 277 4.18 -5.97 3.54
C GLY A 277 4.28 -7.31 4.28
N LEU A 278 3.59 -7.45 5.43
CA LEU A 278 3.52 -8.73 6.15
C LEU A 278 2.85 -9.84 5.33
N ALA A 279 1.77 -9.53 4.62
CA ALA A 279 1.08 -10.51 3.78
C ALA A 279 1.98 -10.97 2.61
N GLU A 280 2.71 -10.05 1.97
CA GLU A 280 3.68 -10.35 0.92
C GLU A 280 4.86 -11.19 1.44
N LEU A 281 5.40 -10.83 2.60
CA LEU A 281 6.45 -11.62 3.27
C LEU A 281 5.95 -13.02 3.63
N ALA A 282 4.77 -13.13 4.26
CA ALA A 282 4.21 -14.42 4.66
C ALA A 282 4.05 -15.36 3.46
N VAL A 283 3.53 -14.86 2.35
CA VAL A 283 3.37 -15.67 1.14
C VAL A 283 4.72 -16.03 0.54
N ARG A 284 5.67 -15.08 0.48
CA ARG A 284 6.98 -15.32 -0.14
C ARG A 284 7.84 -16.30 0.65
N TYR A 285 7.83 -16.19 1.99
CA TYR A 285 8.70 -16.97 2.87
C TYR A 285 8.02 -18.18 3.52
N SER A 286 6.69 -18.37 3.39
CA SER A 286 6.02 -19.60 3.85
C SER A 286 6.52 -20.86 3.15
N PHE A 287 7.14 -20.72 1.98
CA PHE A 287 7.75 -21.80 1.21
C PHE A 287 9.28 -21.89 1.35
N ARG A 288 9.88 -21.10 2.26
CA ARG A 288 11.34 -21.05 2.48
C ARG A 288 11.68 -21.13 3.95
N THR A 289 12.77 -21.84 4.25
CA THR A 289 13.43 -21.86 5.57
C THR A 289 14.30 -20.61 5.79
N GLY A 290 13.77 -19.40 5.60
CA GLY A 290 14.47 -18.14 5.81
C GLY A 290 13.92 -17.39 7.01
N ALA A 291 14.79 -16.80 7.83
CA ALA A 291 14.37 -15.99 8.98
C ALA A 291 13.75 -14.68 8.52
N VAL A 292 12.55 -14.39 8.95
CA VAL A 292 11.90 -13.08 8.78
C VAL A 292 11.95 -12.37 10.12
N SER A 293 12.65 -11.25 10.18
CA SER A 293 12.60 -10.36 11.35
C SER A 293 11.69 -9.18 11.04
N VAL A 294 10.67 -9.00 11.86
CA VAL A 294 9.72 -7.89 11.74
C VAL A 294 9.89 -6.99 12.96
N CYS A 295 10.41 -5.78 12.74
CA CYS A 295 10.43 -4.76 13.79
C CYS A 295 9.07 -4.05 13.87
N GLY A 296 8.33 -4.25 14.95
CA GLY A 296 7.14 -3.48 15.27
C GLY A 296 7.50 -2.08 15.73
N GLY A 297 7.22 -1.06 14.93
CA GLY A 297 7.24 0.33 15.38
C GLY A 297 5.90 0.69 16.03
N GLY A 298 5.93 1.20 17.26
CA GLY A 298 4.74 1.71 17.93
C GLY A 298 4.08 2.84 17.13
N SER A 299 2.78 3.00 17.31
CA SER A 299 1.86 3.92 16.59
C SER A 299 2.03 5.41 16.92
N SER A 300 3.23 5.88 17.26
CA SER A 300 3.46 7.28 17.62
C SER A 300 3.79 8.22 16.45
N ASP A 301 3.91 7.71 15.22
CA ASP A 301 4.32 8.49 14.05
C ASP A 301 3.23 8.57 12.95
N ILE A 302 1.93 8.57 13.33
CA ILE A 302 0.81 8.81 12.41
C ILE A 302 0.16 10.17 12.72
#